data_fcbc85a920b6b51f31d17af121288a79
#
_entry.id   fcbc85a920b6b51f31d17af121288a79
#
_cell.length_a   1.000
_cell.length_b   1.000
_cell.length_c   1.000
_cell.angle_alpha   90.00
_cell.angle_beta   90.00
_cell.angle_gamma   90.00
#
_symmetry.space_group_name_H-M   'P 1'
#
loop_
_entity.id
_entity.type
_entity.pdbx_description
1 polymer ?
#
loop_
_entity_poly.entity_id
_entity_poly.type
_entity_poly.pdbx_seq_one_letter_code
_entity_poly.pdbx_strand_id
1 'polypeptide(L)'
;MSGMWAFRLVIILIFSAILTWKTWEHADRECLTEPKDADDSLPRFSAFLAAGSLPFLLLVWIVLSAVMGGWALAIQSVLRLLVELFLMIGVYYVLLLAIMPVLRKHFSARICAMLWLLPDFLYILNNTNQLAAAHPLVIHLPGKLVYVLFAVWAAGAVGVLGWKGLSHLRFRRRILKDAVPVTDEQTLADWQAELTRAWVKKTKWKLVRSQTLTTPLSIGLFDRTTRVVLPARSYTPQELSLVLRHEIIHICRRDPSSKFFMAFCTAMCWFNPLMWVAMRKSADDFELSCDETVLLDEPQPVRREYAELLLNTAGDERGFTTCLSATASALRYRLKNVMAPGKKRTGAILVGLTFAVLALCTGHMALAYDAQPGTERIFDDQPLEAFHLQYLDPWDDPRGANDYACVDEGAFKTYLASLEPETYTEKLDVYSDGRGLSMDFNTPEGILVVYLADQSIRVARMWQEGAPSESYYLSRPVDWAYLDTILVPRPTLWVYFDEFGSSRRVSAALYSLTQTMADGSTTVLQPPTPDADTELGRVNTEPLKLSFPLPLAEPYTVEITPLSGGEAQTLTQADLPDDTLTPLQTNARYTITADLQGEQDSVYHAVFCFTYKYFG
;
A
#
# COMPACT_ATOMS: atom_id res chain seq x y z
N MET A 1 12.69 7.49 9.70
CA MET A 1 11.80 6.33 10.00
C MET A 1 10.95 6.47 11.26
N SER A 2 11.46 6.92 12.39
CA SER A 2 10.69 7.05 13.65
C SER A 2 9.44 7.93 13.57
N GLY A 3 9.46 9.03 12.82
CA GLY A 3 8.32 9.95 12.70
C GLY A 3 7.12 9.40 11.92
N MET A 4 7.35 8.64 10.85
CA MET A 4 6.25 8.03 10.07
C MET A 4 5.55 6.90 10.83
N TRP A 5 6.29 6.10 11.58
CA TRP A 5 5.72 5.08 12.47
C TRP A 5 4.85 5.70 13.57
N ALA A 6 5.32 6.78 14.20
CA ALA A 6 4.55 7.49 15.21
C ALA A 6 3.26 8.08 14.60
N PHE A 7 3.32 8.66 13.41
CA PHE A 7 2.16 9.18 12.70
C PHE A 7 1.13 8.09 12.38
N ARG A 8 1.58 6.93 11.85
CA ARG A 8 0.72 5.76 11.61
C ARG A 8 0.03 5.30 12.89
N LEU A 9 0.79 5.13 13.97
CA LEU A 9 0.26 4.71 15.26
C LEU A 9 -0.82 5.68 15.76
N VAL A 10 -0.58 6.99 15.67
CA VAL A 10 -1.55 8.02 16.06
C VAL A 10 -2.84 7.90 15.25
N ILE A 11 -2.74 7.75 13.93
CA ILE A 11 -3.91 7.57 13.06
C ILE A 11 -4.70 6.32 13.47
N ILE A 12 -4.05 5.18 13.66
CA ILE A 12 -4.69 3.93 14.07
C ILE A 12 -5.40 4.09 15.41
N LEU A 13 -4.77 4.74 16.38
CA LEU A 13 -5.36 4.99 17.69
C LEU A 13 -6.59 5.92 17.60
N ILE A 14 -6.53 6.96 16.78
CA ILE A 14 -7.67 7.87 16.57
C ILE A 14 -8.85 7.11 15.94
N PHE A 15 -8.62 6.35 14.87
CA PHE A 15 -9.68 5.57 14.23
C PHE A 15 -10.24 4.49 15.17
N SER A 16 -9.38 3.81 15.93
CA SER A 16 -9.79 2.84 16.94
C SER A 16 -10.66 3.47 18.03
N ALA A 17 -10.28 4.65 18.51
CA ALA A 17 -11.07 5.41 19.51
C ALA A 17 -12.42 5.85 18.93
N ILE A 18 -12.45 6.37 17.70
CA ILE A 18 -13.68 6.75 17.01
C ILE A 18 -14.59 5.53 16.82
N LEU A 19 -14.04 4.40 16.39
CA LEU A 19 -14.80 3.18 16.19
C LEU A 19 -15.35 2.63 17.51
N THR A 20 -14.55 2.65 18.58
CA THR A 20 -14.98 2.27 19.93
C THR A 20 -16.12 3.17 20.41
N TRP A 21 -15.95 4.49 20.29
CA TRP A 21 -16.96 5.45 20.68
C TRP A 21 -18.26 5.29 19.87
N LYS A 22 -18.16 5.19 18.57
CA LYS A 22 -19.32 4.96 17.69
C LYS A 22 -20.03 3.64 18.00
N THR A 23 -19.27 2.59 18.28
CA THR A 23 -19.85 1.29 18.68
C THR A 23 -20.56 1.39 20.02
N TRP A 24 -20.01 2.13 20.97
CA TRP A 24 -20.62 2.36 22.28
C TRP A 24 -21.87 3.25 22.16
N GLU A 25 -21.80 4.37 21.45
CA GLU A 25 -22.92 5.28 21.21
C GLU A 25 -24.08 4.57 20.52
N HIS A 26 -23.80 3.72 19.54
CA HIS A 26 -24.84 2.98 18.82
C HIS A 26 -25.36 1.77 19.61
N ALA A 27 -24.69 1.33 20.66
CA ALA A 27 -25.19 0.27 21.52
C ALA A 27 -26.54 0.62 22.13
N ASP A 28 -26.74 1.86 22.51
CA ASP A 28 -27.99 2.34 23.09
C ASP A 28 -29.06 2.68 22.03
N ARG A 29 -28.64 3.06 20.80
CA ARG A 29 -29.55 3.52 19.73
C ARG A 29 -30.18 2.40 18.90
N GLU A 30 -29.59 1.21 18.84
CA GLU A 30 -30.23 0.06 18.17
C GLU A 30 -31.47 -0.46 18.90
N CYS A 31 -31.65 0.00 20.09
CA CYS A 31 -32.79 -0.36 20.95
C CYS A 31 -34.07 0.40 20.62
N LEU A 32 -34.28 0.80 19.37
CA LEU A 32 -35.53 1.48 18.95
C LEU A 32 -35.82 2.75 19.77
N THR A 33 -34.81 3.38 20.34
CA THR A 33 -34.96 4.64 21.08
C THR A 33 -35.10 5.81 20.13
N GLU A 34 -35.79 6.84 20.59
CA GLU A 34 -36.07 8.05 19.82
C GLU A 34 -34.80 8.67 19.24
N PRO A 35 -34.73 8.94 17.93
CA PRO A 35 -33.59 9.61 17.35
C PRO A 35 -33.46 11.01 17.95
N LYS A 36 -32.25 11.37 18.41
CA LYS A 36 -32.00 12.69 19.02
C LYS A 36 -32.17 13.86 18.04
N ASP A 37 -32.07 13.59 16.72
CA ASP A 37 -32.25 14.58 15.67
C ASP A 37 -33.39 14.21 14.72
N ALA A 38 -34.25 15.15 14.43
CA ALA A 38 -35.45 14.96 13.59
C ALA A 38 -35.15 14.53 12.13
N ASP A 39 -33.89 14.62 11.70
CA ASP A 39 -33.41 14.28 10.35
C ASP A 39 -32.79 12.87 10.26
N ASP A 40 -32.57 12.21 11.38
CA ASP A 40 -31.98 10.86 11.46
C ASP A 40 -33.08 9.79 11.28
N SER A 41 -33.50 9.60 10.02
CA SER A 41 -34.67 8.80 9.65
C SER A 41 -34.46 7.29 9.63
N LEU A 42 -33.29 6.77 10.03
CA LEU A 42 -32.96 5.33 10.05
C LEU A 42 -32.12 4.97 11.29
N PRO A 43 -32.51 3.95 12.06
CA PRO A 43 -31.62 3.36 13.05
C PRO A 43 -30.41 2.80 12.32
N ARG A 44 -29.28 3.47 12.45
CA ARG A 44 -28.06 3.16 11.70
C ARG A 44 -27.15 2.22 12.47
N PHE A 45 -27.16 0.98 12.07
CA PHE A 45 -26.04 0.07 12.30
C PHE A 45 -24.90 0.42 11.35
N SER A 46 -24.42 1.63 11.36
CA SER A 46 -23.73 2.22 10.22
C SER A 46 -22.20 2.30 10.34
N ALA A 47 -21.57 1.51 11.20
CA ALA A 47 -20.11 1.42 11.16
C ALA A 47 -19.60 0.89 9.80
N PHE A 48 -20.45 0.17 9.05
CA PHE A 48 -20.07 -0.55 7.83
C PHE A 48 -20.96 -0.17 6.62
N LEU A 49 -21.20 1.11 6.44
CA LEU A 49 -21.99 1.65 5.32
C LEU A 49 -21.48 1.24 3.93
N ALA A 50 -20.19 0.91 3.83
CA ALA A 50 -19.51 0.68 2.57
C ALA A 50 -19.44 -0.77 2.13
N ALA A 51 -19.81 -1.75 2.99
CA ALA A 51 -19.59 -3.18 2.70
C ALA A 51 -20.15 -3.64 1.33
N GLY A 52 -21.30 -3.12 0.92
CA GLY A 52 -21.90 -3.42 -0.37
C GLY A 52 -21.31 -2.64 -1.55
N SER A 53 -20.62 -1.53 -1.31
CA SER A 53 -20.01 -0.71 -2.35
C SER A 53 -18.56 -1.07 -2.64
N LEU A 54 -17.87 -1.78 -1.75
CA LEU A 54 -16.47 -2.15 -1.87
C LEU A 54 -16.11 -2.87 -3.17
N PRO A 55 -16.83 -3.92 -3.60
CA PRO A 55 -16.53 -4.59 -4.87
C PRO A 55 -16.59 -3.64 -6.06
N PHE A 56 -17.53 -2.70 -6.03
CA PHE A 56 -17.66 -1.68 -7.08
C PHE A 56 -16.49 -0.67 -7.03
N LEU A 57 -16.11 -0.19 -5.85
CA LEU A 57 -14.98 0.71 -5.67
C LEU A 57 -13.66 0.06 -6.09
N LEU A 58 -13.46 -1.21 -5.76
CA LEU A 58 -12.30 -1.97 -6.22
C LEU A 58 -12.26 -2.11 -7.73
N LEU A 59 -13.41 -2.41 -8.35
CA LEU A 59 -13.49 -2.49 -9.82
C LEU A 59 -13.14 -1.15 -10.47
N VAL A 60 -13.72 -0.05 -9.97
CA VAL A 60 -13.43 1.31 -10.46
C VAL A 60 -11.94 1.63 -10.30
N TRP A 61 -11.36 1.28 -9.16
CA TRP A 61 -9.94 1.51 -8.90
C TRP A 61 -9.04 0.68 -9.84
N ILE A 62 -9.35 -0.59 -10.10
CA ILE A 62 -8.62 -1.43 -11.06
C ILE A 62 -8.69 -0.84 -12.48
N VAL A 63 -9.90 -0.44 -12.90
CA VAL A 63 -10.09 0.18 -14.23
C VAL A 63 -9.32 1.50 -14.33
N LEU A 64 -9.37 2.33 -13.30
CA LEU A 64 -8.65 3.60 -13.26
C LEU A 64 -7.13 3.38 -13.31
N SER A 65 -6.60 2.42 -12.54
CA SER A 65 -5.19 2.04 -12.59
C SER A 65 -4.76 1.56 -13.97
N ALA A 66 -5.60 0.77 -14.65
CA ALA A 66 -5.32 0.29 -16.00
C ALA A 66 -5.35 1.42 -17.04
N VAL A 67 -6.25 2.39 -16.89
CA VAL A 67 -6.35 3.54 -17.82
C VAL A 67 -5.20 4.52 -17.62
N MET A 68 -4.79 4.77 -16.36
CA MET A 68 -3.75 5.77 -16.07
C MET A 68 -2.32 5.23 -16.21
N GLY A 69 -2.08 3.97 -15.89
CA GLY A 69 -0.73 3.38 -15.87
C GLY A 69 -0.58 2.07 -16.63
N GLY A 70 -1.60 1.70 -17.42
CA GLY A 70 -1.59 0.46 -18.18
C GLY A 70 -1.88 -0.80 -17.35
N TRP A 71 -1.97 -1.93 -18.05
CA TRP A 71 -2.32 -3.22 -17.43
C TRP A 71 -1.26 -3.73 -16.42
N ALA A 72 0.02 -3.40 -16.65
CA ALA A 72 1.09 -3.79 -15.73
C ALA A 72 0.89 -3.17 -14.35
N LEU A 73 0.63 -1.87 -14.28
CA LEU A 73 0.34 -1.17 -13.02
C LEU A 73 -0.95 -1.70 -12.34
N ALA A 74 -1.98 -1.99 -13.13
CA ALA A 74 -3.22 -2.55 -12.59
C ALA A 74 -2.99 -3.93 -11.97
N ILE A 75 -2.23 -4.81 -12.64
CA ILE A 75 -1.88 -6.14 -12.13
C ILE A 75 -1.04 -6.01 -10.85
N GLN A 76 -0.01 -5.18 -10.85
CA GLN A 76 0.83 -4.92 -9.67
C GLN A 76 -0.01 -4.45 -8.49
N SER A 77 -0.91 -3.50 -8.72
CA SER A 77 -1.80 -2.97 -7.70
C SER A 77 -2.75 -4.03 -7.13
N VAL A 78 -3.28 -4.91 -7.98
CA VAL A 78 -4.16 -6.01 -7.54
C VAL A 78 -3.37 -7.09 -6.81
N LEU A 79 -2.16 -7.43 -7.27
CA LEU A 79 -1.28 -8.39 -6.61
C LEU A 79 -0.91 -7.92 -5.20
N ARG A 80 -0.58 -6.63 -5.06
CA ARG A 80 -0.35 -6.00 -3.76
C ARG A 80 -1.55 -6.20 -2.83
N LEU A 81 -2.74 -5.85 -3.30
CA LEU A 81 -3.99 -6.00 -2.56
C LEU A 81 -4.24 -7.46 -2.15
N LEU A 82 -3.91 -8.41 -3.03
CA LEU A 82 -4.06 -9.83 -2.77
C LEU A 82 -3.18 -10.30 -1.62
N VAL A 83 -1.90 -10.00 -1.68
CA VAL A 83 -0.94 -10.52 -0.70
C VAL A 83 -1.19 -9.89 0.67
N GLU A 84 -1.37 -8.60 0.75
CA GLU A 84 -1.58 -7.93 2.04
C GLU A 84 -2.96 -8.17 2.65
N LEU A 85 -4.01 -8.04 1.84
CA LEU A 85 -5.37 -8.07 2.34
C LEU A 85 -5.90 -9.48 2.50
N PHE A 86 -5.79 -10.30 1.47
CA PHE A 86 -6.47 -11.59 1.51
C PHE A 86 -5.78 -12.61 2.40
N LEU A 87 -4.45 -12.55 2.53
CA LEU A 87 -3.76 -13.37 3.50
C LEU A 87 -4.16 -12.94 4.92
N MET A 88 -4.14 -11.63 5.21
CA MET A 88 -4.53 -11.09 6.52
C MET A 88 -5.99 -11.37 6.85
N ILE A 89 -6.89 -11.20 5.91
CA ILE A 89 -8.31 -11.57 6.06
C ILE A 89 -8.44 -13.06 6.33
N GLY A 90 -7.68 -13.89 5.60
CA GLY A 90 -7.67 -15.34 5.81
C GLY A 90 -7.26 -15.70 7.23
N VAL A 91 -6.15 -15.17 7.70
CA VAL A 91 -5.65 -15.37 9.08
C VAL A 91 -6.65 -14.86 10.11
N TYR A 92 -7.17 -13.64 9.91
CA TYR A 92 -8.15 -13.05 10.81
C TYR A 92 -9.39 -13.94 10.99
N TYR A 93 -9.99 -14.44 9.91
CA TYR A 93 -11.18 -15.27 10.02
C TYR A 93 -10.89 -16.65 10.62
N VAL A 94 -9.70 -17.20 10.43
CA VAL A 94 -9.28 -18.42 11.11
C VAL A 94 -9.23 -18.20 12.63
N LEU A 95 -8.58 -17.13 13.05
CA LEU A 95 -8.49 -16.75 14.46
C LEU A 95 -9.86 -16.44 15.05
N LEU A 96 -10.69 -15.70 14.31
CA LEU A 96 -12.04 -15.35 14.74
C LEU A 96 -12.91 -16.61 14.91
N LEU A 97 -12.84 -17.58 13.98
CA LEU A 97 -13.53 -18.85 14.10
C LEU A 97 -13.15 -19.62 15.39
N ALA A 98 -11.86 -19.62 15.72
CA ALA A 98 -11.36 -20.29 16.93
C ALA A 98 -11.82 -19.59 18.22
N ILE A 99 -11.86 -18.26 18.25
CA ILE A 99 -12.16 -17.46 19.44
C ILE A 99 -13.68 -17.23 19.61
N MET A 100 -14.45 -17.24 18.53
CA MET A 100 -15.89 -16.90 18.51
C MET A 100 -16.74 -17.67 19.55
N PRO A 101 -16.53 -18.99 19.82
CA PRO A 101 -17.28 -19.69 20.86
C PRO A 101 -17.11 -19.09 22.27
N VAL A 102 -15.94 -18.50 22.55
CA VAL A 102 -15.67 -17.81 23.82
C VAL A 102 -16.32 -16.42 23.81
N LEU A 103 -16.17 -15.68 22.72
CA LEU A 103 -16.75 -14.35 22.58
C LEU A 103 -18.26 -14.34 22.75
N ARG A 104 -18.97 -15.29 22.14
CA ARG A 104 -20.43 -15.44 22.24
C ARG A 104 -20.94 -15.68 23.67
N LYS A 105 -20.09 -16.18 24.58
CA LYS A 105 -20.46 -16.37 26.00
C LYS A 105 -20.40 -15.08 26.80
N HIS A 106 -19.51 -14.15 26.43
CA HIS A 106 -19.20 -12.98 27.25
C HIS A 106 -19.71 -11.67 26.65
N PHE A 107 -19.85 -11.62 25.33
CA PHE A 107 -20.23 -10.40 24.58
C PHE A 107 -21.58 -10.57 23.89
N SER A 108 -22.24 -9.45 23.59
CA SER A 108 -23.50 -9.41 22.87
C SER A 108 -23.35 -10.03 21.46
N ALA A 109 -24.42 -10.61 20.94
CA ALA A 109 -24.42 -11.18 19.59
C ALA A 109 -24.15 -10.09 18.52
N ARG A 110 -24.54 -8.86 18.80
CA ARG A 110 -24.23 -7.70 17.98
C ARG A 110 -22.74 -7.51 17.77
N ILE A 111 -21.95 -7.51 18.84
CA ILE A 111 -20.49 -7.38 18.75
C ILE A 111 -19.88 -8.56 17.99
N CYS A 112 -20.36 -9.77 18.23
CA CYS A 112 -19.94 -10.95 17.48
C CYS A 112 -20.22 -10.80 15.97
N ALA A 113 -21.39 -10.23 15.61
CA ALA A 113 -21.73 -9.93 14.22
C ALA A 113 -20.83 -8.84 13.62
N MET A 114 -20.50 -7.78 14.39
CA MET A 114 -19.60 -6.71 13.95
C MET A 114 -18.19 -7.20 13.68
N LEU A 115 -17.66 -8.09 14.50
CA LEU A 115 -16.30 -8.62 14.30
C LEU A 115 -16.14 -9.30 12.94
N TRP A 116 -17.18 -9.92 12.37
CA TRP A 116 -17.12 -10.47 11.01
C TRP A 116 -16.95 -9.41 9.93
N LEU A 117 -17.33 -8.16 10.20
CA LEU A 117 -17.30 -7.08 9.22
C LEU A 117 -16.06 -6.17 9.35
N LEU A 118 -15.25 -6.31 10.42
CA LEU A 118 -14.06 -5.48 10.63
C LEU A 118 -13.08 -5.46 9.45
N PRO A 119 -12.86 -6.55 8.69
CA PRO A 119 -12.00 -6.51 7.53
C PRO A 119 -12.43 -5.52 6.43
N ASP A 120 -13.68 -5.01 6.47
CA ASP A 120 -14.14 -3.94 5.57
C ASP A 120 -13.23 -2.70 5.64
N PHE A 121 -12.77 -2.34 6.82
CA PHE A 121 -11.86 -1.22 7.02
C PHE A 121 -10.46 -1.44 6.44
N LEU A 122 -10.00 -2.68 6.33
CA LEU A 122 -8.68 -2.97 5.75
C LEU A 122 -8.64 -2.59 4.27
N TYR A 123 -9.74 -2.72 3.54
CA TYR A 123 -9.83 -2.29 2.14
C TYR A 123 -9.68 -0.78 1.98
N ILE A 124 -10.11 0.00 2.99
CA ILE A 124 -10.01 1.46 2.98
C ILE A 124 -8.60 1.88 3.40
N LEU A 125 -8.02 1.22 4.41
CA LEU A 125 -6.72 1.56 4.99
C LEU A 125 -5.55 1.13 4.12
N ASN A 126 -5.73 0.15 3.24
CA ASN A 126 -4.65 -0.38 2.40
C ASN A 126 -4.05 0.66 1.44
N ASN A 127 -4.77 1.72 1.10
CA ASN A 127 -4.23 2.83 0.31
C ASN A 127 -3.27 3.75 1.09
N THR A 128 -3.11 3.55 2.41
CA THR A 128 -2.19 4.35 3.24
C THR A 128 -0.79 3.74 3.39
N ASN A 129 -0.44 2.79 2.55
CA ASN A 129 0.81 2.02 2.60
C ASN A 129 2.11 2.80 2.34
N GLN A 130 2.04 4.10 2.11
CA GLN A 130 3.21 4.99 2.21
C GLN A 130 3.82 4.99 3.62
N LEU A 131 3.14 4.36 4.58
CA LEU A 131 3.53 4.20 5.98
C LEU A 131 3.97 2.75 6.28
N ALA A 132 4.38 1.98 5.28
CA ALA A 132 4.78 0.58 5.41
C ALA A 132 5.95 0.38 6.38
N ALA A 133 6.14 -0.85 6.84
CA ALA A 133 7.30 -1.24 7.63
C ALA A 133 8.58 -1.04 6.81
N ALA A 134 9.68 -0.67 7.48
CA ALA A 134 10.97 -0.46 6.84
C ALA A 134 11.49 -1.72 6.10
N HIS A 135 11.11 -2.89 6.58
CA HIS A 135 11.52 -4.19 6.02
C HIS A 135 10.33 -5.14 5.99
N PRO A 136 9.46 -5.05 4.96
CA PRO A 136 8.36 -5.99 4.81
C PRO A 136 8.90 -7.41 4.55
N LEU A 137 8.13 -8.42 4.97
CA LEU A 137 8.38 -9.80 4.57
C LEU A 137 8.16 -9.92 3.06
N VAL A 138 9.24 -10.15 2.30
CA VAL A 138 9.19 -10.28 0.85
C VAL A 138 9.00 -11.74 0.46
N ILE A 139 7.99 -12.01 -0.36
CA ILE A 139 7.75 -13.33 -0.93
C ILE A 139 8.21 -13.31 -2.38
N HIS A 140 9.25 -14.10 -2.69
CA HIS A 140 9.80 -14.22 -4.03
C HIS A 140 9.06 -15.30 -4.82
N LEU A 141 8.57 -14.95 -6.01
CA LEU A 141 7.94 -15.89 -6.93
C LEU A 141 8.81 -16.02 -8.20
N PRO A 142 9.23 -17.23 -8.56
CA PRO A 142 10.14 -17.43 -9.67
C PRO A 142 9.45 -17.15 -11.02
N GLY A 143 10.15 -16.43 -11.88
CA GLY A 143 9.76 -16.16 -13.25
C GLY A 143 8.34 -15.64 -13.41
N LYS A 144 7.64 -16.15 -14.41
CA LYS A 144 6.27 -15.72 -14.76
C LYS A 144 5.16 -16.48 -14.00
N LEU A 145 5.49 -17.25 -12.97
CA LEU A 145 4.54 -18.04 -12.18
C LEU A 145 3.44 -17.16 -11.56
N VAL A 146 3.78 -15.95 -11.16
CA VAL A 146 2.83 -14.97 -10.59
C VAL A 146 1.63 -14.73 -11.50
N TYR A 147 1.84 -14.61 -12.81
CA TYR A 147 0.75 -14.36 -13.77
C TYR A 147 -0.19 -15.55 -13.90
N VAL A 148 0.35 -16.78 -13.82
CA VAL A 148 -0.45 -18.02 -13.83
C VAL A 148 -1.28 -18.11 -12.55
N LEU A 149 -0.66 -17.88 -11.39
CA LEU A 149 -1.36 -17.88 -10.10
C LEU A 149 -2.44 -16.80 -10.06
N PHE A 150 -2.14 -15.61 -10.57
CA PHE A 150 -3.10 -14.52 -10.66
C PHE A 150 -4.28 -14.88 -11.57
N ALA A 151 -4.04 -15.46 -12.74
CA ALA A 151 -5.10 -15.89 -13.66
C ALA A 151 -6.01 -16.96 -13.05
N VAL A 152 -5.43 -17.97 -12.38
CA VAL A 152 -6.18 -19.02 -11.67
C VAL A 152 -6.99 -18.40 -10.54
N TRP A 153 -6.40 -17.52 -9.74
CA TRP A 153 -7.12 -16.82 -8.68
C TRP A 153 -8.28 -15.98 -9.22
N ALA A 154 -8.05 -15.18 -10.25
CA ALA A 154 -9.06 -14.30 -10.85
C ALA A 154 -10.23 -15.13 -11.42
N ALA A 155 -9.93 -16.21 -12.13
CA ALA A 155 -10.93 -17.11 -12.66
C ALA A 155 -11.80 -17.72 -11.55
N GLY A 156 -11.17 -18.18 -10.46
CA GLY A 156 -11.88 -18.73 -9.30
C GLY A 156 -12.72 -17.67 -8.58
N ALA A 157 -12.17 -16.46 -8.36
CA ALA A 157 -12.87 -15.37 -7.71
C ALA A 157 -14.12 -14.92 -8.51
N VAL A 158 -13.95 -14.70 -9.82
CA VAL A 158 -15.05 -14.35 -10.74
C VAL A 158 -16.07 -15.49 -10.81
N GLY A 159 -15.61 -16.74 -10.91
CA GLY A 159 -16.47 -17.92 -10.95
C GLY A 159 -17.34 -18.05 -9.68
N VAL A 160 -16.74 -17.94 -8.50
CA VAL A 160 -17.45 -18.03 -7.21
C VAL A 160 -18.40 -16.84 -7.03
N LEU A 161 -17.96 -15.62 -7.28
CA LEU A 161 -18.81 -14.43 -7.14
C LEU A 161 -19.96 -14.45 -8.14
N GLY A 162 -19.69 -14.83 -9.40
CA GLY A 162 -20.68 -14.98 -10.43
C GLY A 162 -21.71 -16.06 -10.09
N TRP A 163 -21.27 -17.23 -9.63
CA TRP A 163 -22.16 -18.29 -9.18
C TRP A 163 -23.07 -17.85 -8.03
N LYS A 164 -22.49 -17.17 -7.03
CA LYS A 164 -23.27 -16.63 -5.90
C LYS A 164 -24.29 -15.57 -6.37
N GLY A 165 -23.84 -14.64 -7.23
CA GLY A 165 -24.71 -13.61 -7.80
C GLY A 165 -25.87 -14.20 -8.63
N LEU A 166 -25.57 -15.13 -9.53
CA LEU A 166 -26.57 -15.81 -10.34
C LEU A 166 -27.56 -16.63 -9.48
N SER A 167 -27.04 -17.32 -8.46
CA SER A 167 -27.87 -18.06 -7.51
C SER A 167 -28.84 -17.13 -6.78
N HIS A 168 -28.36 -15.98 -6.31
CA HIS A 168 -29.21 -14.95 -5.68
C HIS A 168 -30.26 -14.39 -6.64
N LEU A 169 -29.87 -14.07 -7.88
CA LEU A 169 -30.80 -13.55 -8.89
C LEU A 169 -31.88 -14.58 -9.27
N ARG A 170 -31.49 -15.86 -9.42
CA ARG A 170 -32.44 -16.97 -9.71
C ARG A 170 -33.42 -17.14 -8.55
N PHE A 171 -32.90 -17.14 -7.32
CA PHE A 171 -33.72 -17.23 -6.11
C PHE A 171 -34.70 -16.05 -6.01
N ARG A 172 -34.20 -14.81 -6.17
CA ARG A 172 -35.04 -13.61 -6.17
C ARG A 172 -36.14 -13.65 -7.23
N ARG A 173 -35.78 -14.06 -8.45
CA ARG A 173 -36.78 -14.19 -9.55
C ARG A 173 -37.83 -15.26 -9.23
N ARG A 174 -37.45 -16.38 -8.63
CA ARG A 174 -38.37 -17.44 -8.23
C ARG A 174 -39.39 -16.94 -7.21
N ILE A 175 -38.93 -16.28 -6.15
CA ILE A 175 -39.80 -15.80 -5.06
C ILE A 175 -40.70 -14.66 -5.51
N LEU A 176 -40.18 -13.75 -6.31
CA LEU A 176 -40.96 -12.58 -6.74
C LEU A 176 -41.87 -12.86 -7.95
N LYS A 177 -41.82 -14.05 -8.55
CA LYS A 177 -42.66 -14.41 -9.71
C LYS A 177 -44.13 -14.47 -9.36
N ASP A 178 -44.46 -15.01 -8.19
CA ASP A 178 -45.84 -15.17 -7.67
C ASP A 178 -46.14 -14.20 -6.52
N ALA A 179 -45.24 -13.26 -6.27
CA ALA A 179 -45.39 -12.30 -5.20
C ALA A 179 -46.46 -11.23 -5.53
N VAL A 180 -47.49 -11.14 -4.70
CA VAL A 180 -48.60 -10.20 -4.83
C VAL A 180 -48.46 -9.15 -3.73
N PRO A 181 -48.69 -7.85 -4.01
CA PRO A 181 -48.77 -6.83 -2.97
C PRO A 181 -49.81 -7.19 -1.91
N VAL A 182 -49.48 -6.96 -0.66
CA VAL A 182 -50.45 -7.13 0.44
C VAL A 182 -51.47 -6.01 0.36
N THR A 183 -52.75 -6.37 0.37
CA THR A 183 -53.90 -5.44 0.30
C THR A 183 -54.76 -5.49 1.55
N ASP A 184 -54.48 -6.41 2.46
CA ASP A 184 -55.20 -6.54 3.73
C ASP A 184 -54.87 -5.36 4.65
N GLU A 185 -55.91 -4.60 5.04
CA GLU A 185 -55.80 -3.38 5.85
C GLU A 185 -55.13 -3.64 7.20
N GLN A 186 -55.47 -4.78 7.86
CA GLN A 186 -54.90 -5.11 9.15
C GLN A 186 -53.42 -5.37 9.05
N THR A 187 -52.98 -6.17 8.08
CA THR A 187 -51.55 -6.46 7.83
C THR A 187 -50.78 -5.19 7.47
N LEU A 188 -51.40 -4.25 6.72
CA LEU A 188 -50.79 -2.97 6.40
C LEU A 188 -50.71 -2.04 7.61
N ALA A 189 -51.71 -2.07 8.50
CA ALA A 189 -51.67 -1.32 9.75
C ALA A 189 -50.54 -1.83 10.68
N ASP A 190 -50.42 -3.15 10.84
CA ASP A 190 -49.35 -3.78 11.62
C ASP A 190 -47.95 -3.47 11.01
N TRP A 191 -47.84 -3.50 9.68
CA TRP A 191 -46.61 -3.08 8.97
C TRP A 191 -46.25 -1.64 9.28
N GLN A 192 -47.22 -0.72 9.21
CA GLN A 192 -47.00 0.70 9.48
C GLN A 192 -46.67 0.94 10.95
N ALA A 193 -47.29 0.19 11.87
CA ALA A 193 -46.97 0.26 13.29
C ALA A 193 -45.52 -0.15 13.59
N GLU A 194 -45.04 -1.26 13.00
CA GLU A 194 -43.67 -1.71 13.19
C GLU A 194 -42.63 -0.80 12.48
N LEU A 195 -42.97 -0.21 11.34
CA LEU A 195 -42.13 0.83 10.72
C LEU A 195 -42.00 2.06 11.62
N THR A 196 -43.12 2.49 12.22
CA THR A 196 -43.13 3.63 13.14
C THR A 196 -42.33 3.32 14.40
N ARG A 197 -42.48 2.11 14.93
CA ARG A 197 -41.68 1.63 16.08
C ARG A 197 -40.17 1.61 15.77
N ALA A 198 -39.82 1.30 14.52
CA ALA A 198 -38.41 1.32 14.04
C ALA A 198 -37.98 2.73 13.59
N TRP A 199 -38.75 3.78 13.85
CA TRP A 199 -38.51 5.19 13.46
C TRP A 199 -38.28 5.40 11.96
N VAL A 200 -38.83 4.52 11.11
CA VAL A 200 -38.76 4.63 9.65
C VAL A 200 -39.90 5.53 9.15
N LYS A 201 -39.62 6.82 9.00
CA LYS A 201 -40.64 7.84 8.62
C LYS A 201 -41.10 7.73 7.16
N LYS A 202 -40.18 7.43 6.23
CA LYS A 202 -40.44 7.27 4.79
C LYS A 202 -39.60 6.13 4.22
N THR A 203 -40.24 5.21 3.51
CA THR A 203 -39.57 4.09 2.89
C THR A 203 -40.10 3.80 1.49
N LYS A 204 -39.25 3.21 0.63
CA LYS A 204 -39.63 2.65 -0.68
C LYS A 204 -39.78 1.12 -0.61
N TRP A 205 -39.70 0.54 0.57
CA TRP A 205 -39.83 -0.89 0.78
C TRP A 205 -41.27 -1.32 0.50
N LYS A 206 -41.45 -2.52 -0.02
CA LYS A 206 -42.80 -3.04 -0.33
C LYS A 206 -43.00 -4.35 0.43
N LEU A 207 -44.18 -4.46 1.02
CA LEU A 207 -44.68 -5.67 1.63
C LEU A 207 -45.43 -6.50 0.59
N VAL A 208 -45.01 -7.76 0.37
CA VAL A 208 -45.59 -8.67 -0.62
C VAL A 208 -45.83 -10.03 0.00
N ARG A 209 -46.74 -10.80 -0.55
CA ARG A 209 -47.04 -12.18 -0.14
C ARG A 209 -46.73 -13.13 -1.30
N SER A 210 -46.04 -14.25 -1.02
CA SER A 210 -45.70 -15.28 -1.99
C SER A 210 -46.19 -16.65 -1.53
N GLN A 211 -46.66 -17.46 -2.48
CA GLN A 211 -47.12 -18.82 -2.21
C GLN A 211 -45.94 -19.84 -2.23
N THR A 212 -44.86 -19.48 -2.89
CA THR A 212 -43.69 -20.34 -3.02
C THR A 212 -42.82 -20.30 -1.76
N LEU A 213 -43.05 -19.34 -0.87
CA LEU A 213 -42.24 -19.12 0.31
C LEU A 213 -42.85 -19.77 1.54
N THR A 214 -42.07 -20.39 2.38
CA THR A 214 -42.48 -21.03 3.64
C THR A 214 -42.09 -20.19 4.86
N THR A 215 -41.02 -19.41 4.76
CA THR A 215 -40.51 -18.55 5.83
C THR A 215 -40.48 -17.10 5.40
N PRO A 216 -40.82 -16.13 6.28
CA PRO A 216 -40.69 -14.71 6.00
C PRO A 216 -39.25 -14.36 5.64
N LEU A 217 -39.05 -13.38 4.78
CA LEU A 217 -37.70 -12.89 4.44
C LEU A 217 -37.73 -11.46 3.89
N SER A 218 -36.61 -10.76 4.04
CA SER A 218 -36.32 -9.52 3.33
C SER A 218 -35.34 -9.74 2.20
N ILE A 219 -35.58 -9.15 1.04
CA ILE A 219 -34.73 -9.29 -0.15
C ILE A 219 -34.58 -7.96 -0.87
N GLY A 220 -33.35 -7.64 -1.26
CA GLY A 220 -32.96 -6.40 -1.96
C GLY A 220 -31.76 -5.75 -1.31
N LEU A 221 -30.86 -5.18 -2.13
CA LEU A 221 -29.66 -4.47 -1.66
C LEU A 221 -29.88 -2.96 -1.54
N PHE A 222 -30.84 -2.41 -2.29
CA PHE A 222 -31.13 -0.98 -2.33
C PHE A 222 -32.57 -0.73 -1.90
N ASP A 223 -32.85 0.40 -1.28
CA ASP A 223 -34.17 0.76 -0.77
C ASP A 223 -35.31 0.61 -1.81
N ARG A 224 -35.04 0.99 -3.07
CA ARG A 224 -36.03 0.84 -4.16
C ARG A 224 -36.30 -0.62 -4.52
N THR A 225 -35.32 -1.51 -4.28
CA THR A 225 -35.43 -2.93 -4.65
C THR A 225 -35.83 -3.82 -3.48
N THR A 226 -35.83 -3.28 -2.26
CA THR A 226 -36.14 -4.00 -1.03
C THR A 226 -37.60 -4.42 -0.98
N ARG A 227 -37.85 -5.69 -0.68
CA ARG A 227 -39.16 -6.31 -0.48
C ARG A 227 -39.14 -7.14 0.78
N VAL A 228 -40.12 -7.00 1.63
CA VAL A 228 -40.46 -7.96 2.69
C VAL A 228 -41.46 -8.93 2.13
N VAL A 229 -41.15 -10.19 2.12
CA VAL A 229 -41.98 -11.24 1.52
C VAL A 229 -42.52 -12.13 2.64
N LEU A 230 -43.83 -12.15 2.79
CA LEU A 230 -44.53 -13.01 3.73
C LEU A 230 -44.99 -14.29 3.02
N PRO A 231 -44.94 -15.46 3.69
CA PRO A 231 -45.61 -16.66 3.22
C PRO A 231 -47.12 -16.51 3.15
N ALA A 232 -47.78 -17.33 2.33
CA ALA A 232 -49.22 -17.40 2.22
C ALA A 232 -49.87 -18.23 3.36
N ARG A 233 -49.48 -17.92 4.61
CA ARG A 233 -50.08 -18.51 5.81
C ARG A 233 -50.75 -17.43 6.65
N SER A 234 -51.69 -17.84 7.53
CA SER A 234 -52.27 -16.96 8.54
C SER A 234 -51.28 -16.80 9.71
N TYR A 235 -51.24 -15.60 10.26
CA TYR A 235 -50.51 -15.24 11.47
C TYR A 235 -51.48 -14.68 12.50
N THR A 236 -51.26 -14.93 13.75
CA THR A 236 -51.87 -14.10 14.79
C THR A 236 -51.30 -12.67 14.71
N PRO A 237 -52.02 -11.65 15.18
CA PRO A 237 -51.51 -10.28 15.16
C PRO A 237 -50.16 -10.14 15.87
N GLN A 238 -49.93 -10.88 16.93
CA GLN A 238 -48.69 -10.85 17.70
C GLN A 238 -47.53 -11.55 16.95
N GLU A 239 -47.79 -12.72 16.35
CA GLU A 239 -46.81 -13.39 15.47
C GLU A 239 -46.41 -12.50 14.29
N LEU A 240 -47.40 -11.85 13.65
CA LEU A 240 -47.16 -10.96 12.52
C LEU A 240 -46.30 -9.75 12.91
N SER A 241 -46.57 -9.12 14.04
CA SER A 241 -45.77 -8.03 14.59
C SER A 241 -44.33 -8.46 14.82
N LEU A 242 -44.08 -9.62 15.45
CA LEU A 242 -42.73 -10.15 15.70
C LEU A 242 -41.99 -10.46 14.40
N VAL A 243 -42.66 -11.05 13.40
CA VAL A 243 -42.10 -11.31 12.07
C VAL A 243 -41.73 -10.02 11.36
N LEU A 244 -42.63 -9.07 11.30
CA LEU A 244 -42.39 -7.81 10.61
C LEU A 244 -41.27 -7.03 11.27
N ARG A 245 -41.22 -7.00 12.61
CA ARG A 245 -40.13 -6.39 13.38
C ARG A 245 -38.78 -7.02 13.04
N HIS A 246 -38.72 -8.34 13.00
CA HIS A 246 -37.49 -9.06 12.65
C HIS A 246 -36.97 -8.67 11.25
N GLU A 247 -37.84 -8.68 10.25
CA GLU A 247 -37.49 -8.33 8.87
C GLU A 247 -37.10 -6.84 8.71
N ILE A 248 -37.81 -5.94 9.42
CA ILE A 248 -37.50 -4.50 9.43
C ILE A 248 -36.12 -4.26 10.03
N ILE A 249 -35.78 -4.93 11.13
CA ILE A 249 -34.46 -4.81 11.78
C ILE A 249 -33.35 -5.26 10.81
N HIS A 250 -33.52 -6.38 10.11
CA HIS A 250 -32.56 -6.81 9.09
C HIS A 250 -32.32 -5.75 8.00
N ILE A 251 -33.39 -5.08 7.55
CA ILE A 251 -33.27 -4.03 6.53
C ILE A 251 -32.58 -2.79 7.12
N CYS A 252 -33.00 -2.34 8.30
CA CYS A 252 -32.40 -1.19 8.99
C CYS A 252 -30.89 -1.38 9.24
N ARG A 253 -30.50 -2.60 9.60
CA ARG A 253 -29.09 -2.98 9.84
C ARG A 253 -28.30 -3.21 8.55
N ARG A 254 -28.95 -3.22 7.39
CA ARG A 254 -28.35 -3.55 6.10
C ARG A 254 -27.69 -4.95 6.07
N ASP A 255 -28.27 -5.90 6.77
CA ASP A 255 -27.75 -7.28 6.81
C ASP A 255 -27.56 -7.92 5.42
N PRO A 256 -28.39 -7.65 4.38
CA PRO A 256 -28.09 -8.10 3.01
C PRO A 256 -26.77 -7.60 2.47
N SER A 257 -26.37 -6.35 2.77
CA SER A 257 -25.06 -5.80 2.38
C SER A 257 -23.92 -6.48 3.12
N SER A 258 -24.09 -6.75 4.42
CA SER A 258 -23.11 -7.48 5.24
C SER A 258 -22.91 -8.92 4.73
N LYS A 259 -24.01 -9.60 4.40
CA LYS A 259 -23.96 -10.95 3.78
C LYS A 259 -23.31 -10.93 2.40
N PHE A 260 -23.52 -9.87 1.61
CA PHE A 260 -22.84 -9.69 0.34
C PHE A 260 -21.34 -9.48 0.53
N PHE A 261 -20.93 -8.66 1.50
CA PHE A 261 -19.50 -8.49 1.84
C PHE A 261 -18.84 -9.80 2.22
N MET A 262 -19.47 -10.61 3.08
CA MET A 262 -18.94 -11.94 3.42
C MET A 262 -18.86 -12.89 2.20
N ALA A 263 -19.80 -12.77 1.27
CA ALA A 263 -19.77 -13.52 0.02
C ALA A 263 -18.61 -13.05 -0.89
N PHE A 264 -18.37 -11.75 -0.93
CA PHE A 264 -17.24 -11.16 -1.64
C PHE A 264 -15.90 -11.62 -1.05
N CYS A 265 -15.69 -11.51 0.27
CA CYS A 265 -14.47 -12.00 0.93
C CYS A 265 -14.26 -13.52 0.68
N THR A 266 -15.35 -14.30 0.68
CA THR A 266 -15.27 -15.73 0.35
C THR A 266 -14.86 -15.95 -1.10
N ALA A 267 -15.33 -15.12 -2.04
CA ALA A 267 -14.93 -15.22 -3.44
C ALA A 267 -13.45 -14.82 -3.64
N MET A 268 -12.99 -13.79 -2.95
CA MET A 268 -11.59 -13.37 -3.03
C MET A 268 -10.63 -14.43 -2.44
N CYS A 269 -11.05 -15.11 -1.37
CA CYS A 269 -10.31 -16.18 -0.71
C CYS A 269 -10.90 -17.57 -1.00
N TRP A 270 -11.40 -17.79 -2.22
CA TRP A 270 -12.15 -19.01 -2.59
C TRP A 270 -11.40 -20.31 -2.34
N PHE A 271 -10.10 -20.29 -2.43
CA PHE A 271 -9.19 -21.41 -2.19
C PHE A 271 -9.05 -21.78 -0.70
N ASN A 272 -9.49 -20.91 0.22
CA ASN A 272 -9.44 -21.18 1.66
C ASN A 272 -10.78 -21.78 2.16
N PRO A 273 -10.83 -23.06 2.53
CA PRO A 273 -12.07 -23.71 2.98
C PRO A 273 -12.64 -23.07 4.25
N LEU A 274 -11.80 -22.51 5.12
CA LEU A 274 -12.24 -21.85 6.35
C LEU A 274 -13.03 -20.57 6.10
N MET A 275 -12.83 -19.91 4.96
CA MET A 275 -13.66 -18.77 4.56
C MET A 275 -15.12 -19.17 4.30
N TRP A 276 -15.34 -20.37 3.75
CA TRP A 276 -16.70 -20.89 3.56
C TRP A 276 -17.38 -21.21 4.89
N VAL A 277 -16.62 -21.69 5.87
CA VAL A 277 -17.10 -21.88 7.24
C VAL A 277 -17.41 -20.55 7.90
N ALA A 278 -16.49 -19.56 7.78
CA ALA A 278 -16.67 -18.22 8.32
C ALA A 278 -17.93 -17.54 7.78
N MET A 279 -18.19 -17.63 6.47
CA MET A 279 -19.40 -17.10 5.86
C MET A 279 -20.69 -17.71 6.44
N ARG A 280 -20.71 -19.00 6.72
CA ARG A 280 -21.87 -19.67 7.35
C ARG A 280 -22.04 -19.21 8.79
N LYS A 281 -20.94 -19.16 9.55
CA LYS A 281 -20.96 -18.78 10.96
C LYS A 281 -21.30 -17.30 11.19
N SER A 282 -20.85 -16.42 10.28
CA SER A 282 -21.24 -15.01 10.33
C SER A 282 -22.75 -14.83 10.15
N ALA A 283 -23.35 -15.60 9.26
CA ALA A 283 -24.79 -15.56 9.05
C ALA A 283 -25.56 -15.98 10.31
N ASP A 284 -25.10 -17.03 11.03
CA ASP A 284 -25.68 -17.44 12.31
C ASP A 284 -25.63 -16.26 13.33
N ASP A 285 -24.53 -15.50 13.37
CA ASP A 285 -24.37 -14.36 14.30
C ASP A 285 -25.22 -13.14 13.90
N PHE A 286 -25.43 -12.90 12.61
CA PHE A 286 -26.35 -11.86 12.15
C PHE A 286 -27.78 -12.15 12.59
N GLU A 287 -28.23 -13.39 12.46
CA GLU A 287 -29.56 -13.84 12.92
C GLU A 287 -29.70 -13.69 14.45
N LEU A 288 -28.70 -14.20 15.19
CA LEU A 288 -28.70 -14.11 16.64
C LEU A 288 -28.74 -12.66 17.15
N SER A 289 -27.99 -11.79 16.48
CA SER A 289 -27.98 -10.37 16.80
C SER A 289 -29.31 -9.69 16.48
N CYS A 290 -30.01 -10.14 15.42
CA CYS A 290 -31.37 -9.69 15.12
C CYS A 290 -32.34 -10.12 16.20
N ASP A 291 -32.30 -11.39 16.63
CA ASP A 291 -33.14 -11.90 17.71
C ASP A 291 -32.96 -11.14 19.02
N GLU A 292 -31.71 -10.82 19.40
CA GLU A 292 -31.42 -10.02 20.59
C GLU A 292 -32.08 -8.63 20.50
N THR A 293 -32.07 -8.00 19.32
CA THR A 293 -32.67 -6.68 19.11
C THR A 293 -34.20 -6.75 19.10
N VAL A 294 -34.80 -7.76 18.45
CA VAL A 294 -36.27 -7.96 18.40
C VAL A 294 -36.86 -8.11 19.81
N LEU A 295 -36.13 -8.84 20.66
CA LEU A 295 -36.59 -9.22 21.99
C LEU A 295 -36.02 -8.36 23.11
N LEU A 296 -35.42 -7.22 22.78
CA LEU A 296 -34.93 -6.31 23.79
C LEU A 296 -36.12 -5.85 24.66
N ASP A 297 -35.93 -5.97 25.98
CA ASP A 297 -36.96 -5.60 26.99
C ASP A 297 -38.31 -6.34 26.88
N GLU A 298 -38.41 -7.36 26.00
CA GLU A 298 -39.64 -8.14 25.90
C GLU A 298 -39.78 -9.15 27.06
N PRO A 299 -40.97 -9.30 27.62
CA PRO A 299 -41.23 -10.22 28.74
C PRO A 299 -41.20 -11.70 28.29
N GLN A 300 -41.07 -12.61 29.26
CA GLN A 300 -40.97 -14.05 29.00
C GLN A 300 -42.10 -14.67 28.16
N PRO A 301 -43.37 -14.26 28.27
CA PRO A 301 -44.41 -14.79 27.38
C PRO A 301 -44.16 -14.51 25.90
N VAL A 302 -43.74 -13.29 25.56
CA VAL A 302 -43.41 -12.89 24.18
C VAL A 302 -42.18 -13.65 23.66
N ARG A 303 -41.19 -13.83 24.53
CA ARG A 303 -39.99 -14.65 24.18
C ARG A 303 -40.34 -16.10 23.87
N ARG A 304 -41.31 -16.67 24.60
CA ARG A 304 -41.77 -18.04 24.35
C ARG A 304 -42.50 -18.11 22.99
N GLU A 305 -43.41 -17.19 22.72
CA GLU A 305 -44.12 -17.12 21.44
C GLU A 305 -43.17 -16.94 20.26
N TYR A 306 -42.15 -16.09 20.41
CA TYR A 306 -41.10 -15.94 19.40
C TYR A 306 -40.29 -17.23 19.21
N ALA A 307 -39.97 -17.96 20.28
CA ALA A 307 -39.28 -19.24 20.20
C ALA A 307 -40.13 -20.31 19.48
N GLU A 308 -41.43 -20.36 19.73
CA GLU A 308 -42.39 -21.21 19.02
C GLU A 308 -42.47 -20.84 17.52
N LEU A 309 -42.48 -19.54 17.22
CA LEU A 309 -42.44 -19.02 15.85
C LEU A 309 -41.15 -19.48 15.13
N LEU A 310 -40.00 -19.38 15.77
CA LEU A 310 -38.73 -19.86 15.22
C LEU A 310 -38.75 -21.38 14.95
N LEU A 311 -39.32 -22.19 15.83
CA LEU A 311 -39.48 -23.62 15.63
C LEU A 311 -40.39 -23.96 14.45
N ASN A 312 -41.50 -23.24 14.34
CA ASN A 312 -42.50 -23.45 13.28
C ASN A 312 -41.99 -23.00 11.89
N THR A 313 -41.01 -22.09 11.86
CA THR A 313 -40.40 -21.60 10.61
C THR A 313 -39.11 -22.32 10.21
N ALA A 314 -38.58 -23.22 11.05
CA ALA A 314 -37.29 -23.87 10.86
C ALA A 314 -37.25 -25.00 9.79
N GLY A 315 -38.33 -25.24 9.06
CA GLY A 315 -38.49 -26.44 8.19
C GLY A 315 -37.95 -26.33 6.76
N ASP A 316 -37.85 -25.11 6.20
CA ASP A 316 -37.54 -24.94 4.76
C ASP A 316 -36.71 -23.70 4.49
N GLU A 317 -35.73 -23.85 3.78
CA GLU A 317 -34.67 -23.83 3.24
C GLU A 317 -33.86 -23.03 2.34
N ARG A 318 -33.40 -22.89 1.38
CA ARG A 318 -32.27 -22.59 0.48
C ARG A 318 -32.26 -21.23 -0.18
N GLY A 319 -31.32 -20.36 0.17
CA GLY A 319 -31.03 -19.12 -0.58
C GLY A 319 -30.10 -18.12 0.16
N PHE A 320 -29.62 -17.11 -0.57
CA PHE A 320 -28.89 -15.95 -0.03
C PHE A 320 -29.79 -14.94 0.67
N THR A 321 -30.80 -15.38 1.30
CA THR A 321 -31.74 -14.55 2.05
C THR A 321 -31.39 -14.55 3.52
N THR A 322 -32.06 -13.69 4.26
CA THR A 322 -32.05 -13.71 5.72
C THR A 322 -32.47 -15.05 6.29
N CYS A 323 -33.27 -15.85 5.53
CA CYS A 323 -33.60 -17.22 5.88
C CYS A 323 -32.48 -18.18 5.50
N LEU A 324 -31.59 -18.40 6.40
CA LEU A 324 -30.70 -19.56 6.36
C LEU A 324 -31.43 -20.74 6.99
N SER A 325 -31.40 -21.88 6.32
CA SER A 325 -31.64 -23.16 6.98
C SER A 325 -30.64 -23.26 8.13
N ALA A 326 -31.06 -22.83 9.31
CA ALA A 326 -30.25 -22.96 10.48
C ALA A 326 -29.93 -24.41 10.66
N THR A 327 -28.64 -24.75 10.76
CA THR A 327 -28.29 -26.11 11.23
C THR A 327 -29.00 -26.33 12.56
N ALA A 328 -29.37 -27.55 12.88
CA ALA A 328 -30.06 -27.84 14.15
C ALA A 328 -29.30 -27.29 15.37
N SER A 329 -27.99 -27.16 15.27
CA SER A 329 -27.12 -26.53 16.28
C SER A 329 -27.30 -25.00 16.35
N ALA A 330 -27.44 -24.31 15.21
CA ALA A 330 -27.65 -22.86 15.19
C ALA A 330 -29.04 -22.51 15.72
N LEU A 331 -30.07 -23.24 15.32
CA LEU A 331 -31.43 -23.08 15.85
C LEU A 331 -31.48 -23.32 17.37
N ARG A 332 -30.85 -24.39 17.86
CA ARG A 332 -30.74 -24.65 19.30
C ARG A 332 -30.05 -23.49 20.03
N TYR A 333 -29.05 -22.91 19.42
CA TYR A 333 -28.32 -21.79 20.00
C TYR A 333 -29.17 -20.52 20.02
N ARG A 334 -29.92 -20.21 18.94
CA ARG A 334 -30.89 -19.11 18.90
C ARG A 334 -31.95 -19.27 20.00
N LEU A 335 -32.61 -20.44 20.07
CA LEU A 335 -33.64 -20.73 21.08
C LEU A 335 -33.13 -20.57 22.51
N LYS A 336 -31.91 -21.05 22.80
CA LYS A 336 -31.31 -20.89 24.13
C LYS A 336 -31.12 -19.41 24.50
N ASN A 337 -30.65 -18.57 23.57
CA ASN A 337 -30.45 -17.15 23.85
C ASN A 337 -31.79 -16.39 23.95
N VAL A 338 -32.78 -16.75 23.15
CA VAL A 338 -34.15 -16.20 23.20
C VAL A 338 -34.79 -16.46 24.57
N MET A 339 -34.71 -17.70 25.06
CA MET A 339 -35.37 -18.12 26.30
C MET A 339 -34.66 -17.73 27.57
N ALA A 340 -33.33 -17.65 27.53
CA ALA A 340 -32.51 -17.32 28.69
C ALA A 340 -31.43 -16.28 28.31
N PRO A 341 -31.80 -15.00 28.15
CA PRO A 341 -30.84 -13.96 27.84
C PRO A 341 -29.89 -13.75 29.02
N GLY A 342 -28.61 -14.05 28.82
CA GLY A 342 -27.58 -13.76 29.80
C GLY A 342 -27.21 -12.27 29.79
N LYS A 343 -26.76 -11.73 30.91
CA LYS A 343 -26.12 -10.40 30.96
C LYS A 343 -24.78 -10.49 30.21
N LYS A 344 -24.71 -9.86 29.05
CA LYS A 344 -23.53 -9.80 28.19
C LYS A 344 -22.92 -8.40 28.19
N ARG A 345 -21.61 -8.32 27.99
CA ARG A 345 -20.88 -7.04 27.89
C ARG A 345 -21.10 -6.42 26.51
N THR A 346 -21.14 -5.10 26.42
CA THR A 346 -21.31 -4.37 25.15
C THR A 346 -20.11 -4.53 24.20
N GLY A 347 -18.89 -4.76 24.73
CA GLY A 347 -17.74 -5.13 23.93
C GLY A 347 -17.21 -4.07 22.95
N ALA A 348 -17.58 -2.80 23.07
CA ALA A 348 -17.13 -1.74 22.18
C ALA A 348 -15.58 -1.62 22.15
N ILE A 349 -14.95 -1.72 23.31
CA ILE A 349 -13.47 -1.70 23.42
C ILE A 349 -12.85 -2.87 22.64
N LEU A 350 -13.47 -4.05 22.66
CA LEU A 350 -12.98 -5.19 21.90
C LEU A 350 -12.95 -4.92 20.40
N VAL A 351 -13.98 -4.26 19.87
CA VAL A 351 -14.03 -3.89 18.43
C VAL A 351 -12.90 -2.94 18.08
N GLY A 352 -12.69 -1.87 18.86
CA GLY A 352 -11.62 -0.93 18.63
C GLY A 352 -10.23 -1.56 18.76
N LEU A 353 -10.01 -2.40 19.78
CA LEU A 353 -8.74 -3.10 19.95
C LEU A 353 -8.47 -4.08 18.80
N THR A 354 -9.47 -4.85 18.39
CA THR A 354 -9.32 -5.76 17.25
C THR A 354 -8.99 -5.00 15.97
N PHE A 355 -9.65 -3.86 15.73
CA PHE A 355 -9.33 -2.99 14.61
C PHE A 355 -7.89 -2.47 14.68
N ALA A 356 -7.43 -1.99 15.85
CA ALA A 356 -6.07 -1.50 16.02
C ALA A 356 -5.04 -2.59 15.71
N VAL A 357 -5.24 -3.80 16.21
CA VAL A 357 -4.35 -4.95 15.93
C VAL A 357 -4.33 -5.25 14.44
N LEU A 358 -5.49 -5.34 13.78
CA LEU A 358 -5.57 -5.59 12.35
C LEU A 358 -4.84 -4.51 11.55
N ALA A 359 -5.06 -3.23 11.85
CA ALA A 359 -4.44 -2.12 11.16
C ALA A 359 -2.92 -2.06 11.39
N LEU A 360 -2.42 -2.48 12.56
CA LEU A 360 -0.99 -2.60 12.83
C LEU A 360 -0.35 -3.77 12.06
N CYS A 361 -1.10 -4.84 11.84
CA CYS A 361 -0.60 -6.01 11.11
C CYS A 361 -0.59 -5.84 9.57
N THR A 362 -1.16 -4.77 9.01
CA THR A 362 -1.12 -4.49 7.57
C THR A 362 0.18 -3.80 7.16
N GLY A 363 0.61 -3.93 5.90
CA GLY A 363 1.79 -3.24 5.36
C GLY A 363 3.12 -3.92 5.70
N HIS A 364 3.11 -5.21 6.04
CA HIS A 364 4.31 -5.97 6.39
C HIS A 364 4.66 -7.07 5.38
N MET A 365 3.93 -7.16 4.29
CA MET A 365 4.15 -8.20 3.28
C MET A 365 4.21 -7.58 1.90
N ALA A 366 5.18 -8.01 1.12
CA ALA A 366 5.36 -7.59 -0.26
C ALA A 366 5.65 -8.80 -1.15
N LEU A 367 5.43 -8.64 -2.45
CA LEU A 367 5.69 -9.66 -3.44
C LEU A 367 6.75 -9.15 -4.41
N ALA A 368 7.79 -9.97 -4.62
CA ALA A 368 8.80 -9.79 -5.66
C ALA A 368 8.66 -10.91 -6.69
N TYR A 369 8.66 -10.58 -7.96
CA TYR A 369 8.38 -11.54 -9.04
C TYR A 369 9.00 -11.10 -10.36
N ASP A 370 9.00 -11.99 -11.35
CA ASP A 370 9.49 -11.74 -12.70
C ASP A 370 10.94 -11.26 -12.70
N ALA A 371 11.81 -12.00 -11.98
CA ALA A 371 13.24 -11.78 -11.99
C ALA A 371 13.78 -11.91 -13.42
N GLN A 372 14.58 -10.94 -13.85
CA GLN A 372 15.23 -10.94 -15.16
C GLN A 372 16.70 -10.58 -14.99
N PRO A 373 17.59 -11.04 -15.88
CA PRO A 373 19.00 -10.62 -15.86
C PRO A 373 19.14 -9.10 -15.99
N GLY A 374 20.13 -8.53 -15.31
CA GLY A 374 20.42 -7.10 -15.37
C GLY A 374 20.72 -6.61 -16.79
N THR A 375 21.32 -7.44 -17.64
CA THR A 375 21.57 -7.15 -19.06
C THR A 375 20.28 -6.81 -19.81
N GLU A 376 19.24 -7.63 -19.63
CA GLU A 376 17.96 -7.43 -20.30
C GLU A 376 17.18 -6.29 -19.66
N ARG A 377 17.02 -6.28 -18.31
CA ARG A 377 16.11 -5.38 -17.62
C ARG A 377 16.65 -3.97 -17.39
N ILE A 378 17.96 -3.85 -17.18
CA ILE A 378 18.60 -2.55 -16.91
C ILE A 378 19.07 -1.93 -18.22
N PHE A 379 19.74 -2.72 -19.04
CA PHE A 379 20.50 -2.23 -20.19
C PHE A 379 19.83 -2.47 -21.54
N ASP A 380 18.67 -3.14 -21.60
CA ASP A 380 17.98 -3.52 -22.83
C ASP A 380 18.92 -4.22 -23.85
N ASP A 381 19.87 -5.01 -23.34
CA ASP A 381 20.96 -5.67 -24.09
C ASP A 381 21.86 -4.70 -24.91
N GLN A 382 21.85 -3.40 -24.58
CA GLN A 382 22.65 -2.41 -25.27
C GLN A 382 24.10 -2.39 -24.81
N PRO A 383 25.06 -2.09 -25.71
CA PRO A 383 26.45 -1.90 -25.31
C PRO A 383 26.60 -0.61 -24.49
N LEU A 384 27.33 -0.70 -23.38
CA LEU A 384 27.70 0.43 -22.53
C LEU A 384 29.02 1.01 -23.03
N GLU A 385 29.01 2.21 -23.61
CA GLU A 385 30.21 2.82 -24.21
C GLU A 385 31.09 3.51 -23.17
N ALA A 386 30.47 4.39 -22.35
CA ALA A 386 31.16 5.11 -21.29
C ALA A 386 30.20 5.36 -20.13
N PHE A 387 30.73 5.49 -18.93
CA PHE A 387 29.92 5.75 -17.76
C PHE A 387 30.59 6.71 -16.79
N HIS A 388 29.75 7.45 -16.06
CA HIS A 388 30.13 8.33 -14.96
C HIS A 388 29.50 7.79 -13.68
N LEU A 389 30.27 7.76 -12.60
CA LEU A 389 29.86 7.16 -11.33
C LEU A 389 29.87 8.21 -10.22
N GLN A 390 28.75 8.33 -9.51
CA GLN A 390 28.64 9.18 -8.32
C GLN A 390 28.17 8.36 -7.14
N TYR A 391 28.93 8.38 -6.06
CA TYR A 391 28.55 7.73 -4.82
C TYR A 391 27.65 8.67 -4.01
N LEU A 392 26.44 8.26 -3.75
CA LEU A 392 25.50 9.02 -2.94
C LEU A 392 25.47 8.43 -1.53
N ASP A 393 26.06 9.14 -0.58
CA ASP A 393 25.86 8.86 0.84
C ASP A 393 24.82 9.85 1.39
N PRO A 394 23.61 9.39 1.71
CA PRO A 394 22.53 10.31 2.07
C PRO A 394 22.69 10.96 3.44
N TRP A 395 23.59 10.52 4.32
CA TRP A 395 23.42 10.87 5.73
C TRP A 395 24.59 11.57 6.41
N ASP A 396 25.84 11.50 5.95
CA ASP A 396 26.95 12.09 6.72
C ASP A 396 28.26 12.38 5.96
N ASP A 397 28.28 12.33 4.64
CA ASP A 397 29.49 12.75 3.97
C ASP A 397 29.53 14.26 3.73
N PRO A 398 30.28 15.01 4.52
CA PRO A 398 30.46 16.45 4.28
C PRO A 398 31.15 16.75 2.93
N ARG A 399 31.59 15.71 2.23
CA ARG A 399 32.28 15.78 0.93
C ARG A 399 31.31 15.89 -0.25
N GLY A 400 29.99 15.68 -0.06
CA GLY A 400 28.98 15.70 -1.12
C GLY A 400 29.09 14.50 -2.07
N ALA A 401 28.38 14.54 -3.18
CA ALA A 401 28.47 13.51 -4.20
C ALA A 401 29.91 13.44 -4.73
N ASN A 402 30.60 12.34 -4.45
CA ASN A 402 31.95 12.11 -4.93
C ASN A 402 31.90 11.29 -6.22
N ASP A 403 32.63 11.74 -7.23
CA ASP A 403 32.87 10.97 -8.42
C ASP A 403 33.76 9.77 -8.10
N TYR A 404 33.50 8.63 -8.74
CA TYR A 404 34.29 7.43 -8.60
C TYR A 404 34.88 7.01 -9.95
N ALA A 405 36.07 6.46 -9.91
CA ALA A 405 36.66 5.78 -11.02
C ALA A 405 36.53 4.26 -10.82
N CYS A 406 36.36 3.55 -11.91
CA CYS A 406 36.32 2.09 -11.90
C CYS A 406 37.69 1.54 -12.30
N VAL A 407 38.29 0.71 -11.45
CA VAL A 407 39.58 0.09 -11.71
C VAL A 407 39.46 -1.03 -12.76
N ASP A 408 38.35 -1.76 -12.74
CA ASP A 408 38.07 -2.84 -13.69
C ASP A 408 36.61 -2.69 -14.22
N GLU A 409 36.49 -2.02 -15.34
CA GLU A 409 35.20 -1.82 -16.00
C GLU A 409 34.53 -3.13 -16.42
N GLY A 410 35.33 -4.14 -16.82
CA GLY A 410 34.81 -5.43 -17.23
C GLY A 410 34.19 -6.18 -16.04
N ALA A 411 34.87 -6.19 -14.89
CA ALA A 411 34.34 -6.76 -13.66
C ALA A 411 33.07 -6.02 -13.17
N PHE A 412 33.07 -4.69 -13.26
CA PHE A 412 31.91 -3.88 -12.88
C PHE A 412 30.68 -4.15 -13.78
N LYS A 413 30.86 -4.15 -15.09
CA LYS A 413 29.79 -4.50 -16.05
C LYS A 413 29.28 -5.92 -15.83
N THR A 414 30.17 -6.87 -15.54
CA THR A 414 29.79 -8.26 -15.22
C THR A 414 28.98 -8.33 -13.92
N TYR A 415 29.35 -7.55 -12.90
CA TYR A 415 28.61 -7.47 -11.65
C TYR A 415 27.20 -6.92 -11.88
N LEU A 416 27.05 -5.81 -12.59
CA LEU A 416 25.75 -5.23 -12.90
C LEU A 416 24.86 -6.18 -13.73
N ALA A 417 25.47 -6.90 -14.68
CA ALA A 417 24.79 -7.92 -15.46
C ALA A 417 24.29 -9.11 -14.62
N SER A 418 25.00 -9.42 -13.53
CA SER A 418 24.64 -10.50 -12.60
C SER A 418 23.51 -10.14 -11.65
N LEU A 419 23.13 -8.87 -11.56
CA LEU A 419 21.98 -8.44 -10.77
C LEU A 419 20.69 -9.01 -11.38
N GLU A 420 19.78 -9.42 -10.53
CA GLU A 420 18.46 -9.95 -10.91
C GLU A 420 17.35 -9.03 -10.40
N PRO A 421 17.06 -7.92 -11.11
CA PRO A 421 15.98 -7.03 -10.76
C PRO A 421 14.63 -7.72 -10.87
N GLU A 422 13.81 -7.60 -9.83
CA GLU A 422 12.46 -8.14 -9.72
C GLU A 422 11.42 -7.02 -9.71
N THR A 423 10.26 -7.25 -10.34
CA THR A 423 9.11 -6.38 -10.18
C THR A 423 8.59 -6.50 -8.75
N TYR A 424 8.32 -5.37 -8.12
CA TYR A 424 7.95 -5.31 -6.71
C TYR A 424 6.58 -4.68 -6.51
N THR A 425 5.77 -5.22 -5.61
CA THR A 425 4.39 -4.74 -5.41
C THR A 425 4.33 -3.42 -4.63
N GLU A 426 5.35 -3.12 -3.83
CA GLU A 426 5.42 -1.89 -3.04
C GLU A 426 6.16 -0.77 -3.78
N LYS A 427 5.95 0.47 -3.33
CA LYS A 427 6.74 1.60 -3.82
C LYS A 427 8.13 1.54 -3.19
N LEU A 428 9.16 1.45 -4.04
CA LEU A 428 10.54 1.51 -3.61
C LEU A 428 10.98 2.98 -3.48
N ASP A 429 11.54 3.32 -2.33
CA ASP A 429 12.22 4.59 -2.13
C ASP A 429 13.73 4.34 -2.21
N VAL A 430 14.26 4.51 -3.40
CA VAL A 430 15.67 4.23 -3.72
C VAL A 430 16.63 5.23 -3.04
N TYR A 431 16.10 6.32 -2.48
CA TYR A 431 16.91 7.39 -1.90
C TYR A 431 16.89 7.44 -0.37
N SER A 432 16.08 6.63 0.31
CA SER A 432 15.75 6.90 1.72
C SER A 432 16.58 6.14 2.74
N ASP A 433 17.22 5.04 2.38
CA ASP A 433 17.85 4.15 3.35
C ASP A 433 19.18 3.57 2.84
N GLY A 434 20.26 4.02 3.42
CA GLY A 434 21.56 3.40 3.24
C GLY A 434 22.40 4.00 2.12
N ARG A 435 23.38 3.23 1.70
CA ARG A 435 24.38 3.55 0.70
C ARG A 435 23.78 3.52 -0.71
N GLY A 436 24.13 4.48 -1.57
CA GLY A 436 23.63 4.58 -2.94
C GLY A 436 24.70 4.93 -3.95
N LEU A 437 24.58 4.39 -5.16
CA LEU A 437 25.46 4.67 -6.29
C LEU A 437 24.61 5.17 -7.47
N SER A 438 24.90 6.35 -8.00
CA SER A 438 24.34 6.86 -9.25
C SER A 438 25.30 6.60 -10.38
N MET A 439 24.78 6.11 -11.48
CA MET A 439 25.55 5.72 -12.66
C MET A 439 24.89 6.28 -13.91
N ASP A 440 25.62 7.05 -14.70
CA ASP A 440 25.19 7.56 -15.98
C ASP A 440 25.95 6.83 -17.09
N PHE A 441 25.25 6.08 -17.93
CA PHE A 441 25.82 5.34 -19.04
C PHE A 441 25.46 6.01 -20.35
N ASN A 442 26.46 6.20 -21.21
CA ASN A 442 26.22 6.55 -22.60
C ASN A 442 25.87 5.29 -23.40
N THR A 443 24.74 5.32 -24.07
CA THR A 443 24.27 4.26 -24.97
C THR A 443 24.05 4.85 -26.36
N PRO A 444 23.95 4.02 -27.41
CA PRO A 444 23.64 4.52 -28.77
C PRO A 444 22.34 5.30 -28.86
N GLU A 445 21.38 5.06 -27.97
CA GLU A 445 20.08 5.74 -27.94
C GLU A 445 20.08 7.02 -27.11
N GLY A 446 21.03 7.17 -26.16
CA GLY A 446 21.12 8.30 -25.27
C GLY A 446 21.67 7.95 -23.89
N ILE A 447 21.38 8.77 -22.88
CA ILE A 447 21.90 8.57 -21.52
C ILE A 447 20.95 7.67 -20.73
N LEU A 448 21.49 6.59 -20.19
CA LEU A 448 20.84 5.70 -19.22
C LEU A 448 21.33 6.07 -17.82
N VAL A 449 20.43 6.46 -16.95
CA VAL A 449 20.73 6.75 -15.54
C VAL A 449 20.26 5.60 -14.67
N VAL A 450 21.16 5.03 -13.89
CA VAL A 450 20.87 3.91 -13.00
C VAL A 450 21.26 4.30 -11.57
N TYR A 451 20.30 4.17 -10.65
CA TYR A 451 20.54 4.34 -9.22
C TYR A 451 20.50 2.98 -8.54
N LEU A 452 21.56 2.62 -7.86
CA LEU A 452 21.69 1.38 -7.11
C LEU A 452 21.69 1.70 -5.61
N ALA A 453 20.86 1.03 -4.85
CA ALA A 453 20.81 1.10 -3.39
C ALA A 453 20.81 -0.32 -2.81
N ASP A 454 20.87 -0.48 -1.49
CA ASP A 454 21.08 -1.77 -0.84
C ASP A 454 20.25 -2.94 -1.39
N GLN A 455 18.96 -2.72 -1.63
CA GLN A 455 18.05 -3.74 -2.14
C GLN A 455 17.14 -3.23 -3.27
N SER A 456 17.52 -2.14 -3.91
CA SER A 456 16.71 -1.57 -4.97
C SER A 456 17.55 -0.95 -6.06
N ILE A 457 17.00 -0.95 -7.27
CA ILE A 457 17.59 -0.31 -8.43
C ILE A 457 16.53 0.52 -9.14
N ARG A 458 16.89 1.72 -9.56
CA ARG A 458 16.08 2.60 -10.38
C ARG A 458 16.75 2.83 -11.72
N VAL A 459 15.98 2.73 -12.78
CA VAL A 459 16.43 2.92 -14.16
C VAL A 459 15.65 4.06 -14.80
N ALA A 460 16.34 5.04 -15.34
CA ALA A 460 15.76 6.15 -16.08
C ALA A 460 16.41 6.26 -17.46
N ARG A 461 15.60 6.14 -18.51
CA ARG A 461 16.04 6.23 -19.90
C ARG A 461 15.79 7.64 -20.40
N MET A 462 16.84 8.47 -20.45
CA MET A 462 16.72 9.91 -20.72
C MET A 462 16.35 10.24 -22.17
N TRP A 463 16.43 9.27 -23.09
CA TRP A 463 16.01 9.44 -24.49
C TRP A 463 14.51 9.26 -24.71
N GLN A 464 13.80 8.73 -23.74
CA GLN A 464 12.34 8.55 -23.80
C GLN A 464 11.66 9.73 -23.11
N GLU A 465 11.29 10.75 -23.87
CA GLU A 465 10.66 11.96 -23.36
C GLU A 465 9.34 11.62 -22.61
N GLY A 466 9.28 11.94 -21.31
CA GLY A 466 8.11 11.66 -20.47
C GLY A 466 7.99 10.21 -19.97
N ALA A 467 8.94 9.32 -20.24
CA ALA A 467 8.92 7.98 -19.66
C ALA A 467 9.20 8.06 -18.16
N PRO A 468 8.37 7.43 -17.32
CA PRO A 468 8.65 7.37 -15.89
C PRO A 468 9.89 6.50 -15.63
N SER A 469 10.71 6.88 -14.64
CA SER A 469 11.76 6.00 -14.16
C SER A 469 11.16 4.73 -13.55
N GLU A 470 11.75 3.60 -13.88
CA GLU A 470 11.34 2.28 -13.39
C GLU A 470 12.16 1.92 -12.15
N SER A 471 11.53 1.33 -11.15
CA SER A 471 12.21 0.88 -9.92
C SER A 471 11.95 -0.60 -9.70
N TYR A 472 13.01 -1.32 -9.36
CA TYR A 472 13.00 -2.77 -9.16
C TYR A 472 13.57 -3.13 -7.80
N TYR A 473 13.14 -4.25 -7.26
CA TYR A 473 13.68 -4.87 -6.06
C TYR A 473 14.82 -5.82 -6.44
N LEU A 474 15.86 -5.90 -5.60
CA LEU A 474 16.96 -6.85 -5.75
C LEU A 474 16.76 -7.98 -4.74
N SER A 475 16.69 -9.22 -5.23
CA SER A 475 16.52 -10.42 -4.39
C SER A 475 17.72 -10.62 -3.44
N ARG A 476 18.90 -10.16 -3.85
CA ARG A 476 20.12 -10.14 -3.06
C ARG A 476 20.53 -8.69 -2.81
N PRO A 477 20.92 -8.33 -1.59
CA PRO A 477 21.48 -7.01 -1.31
C PRO A 477 22.75 -6.78 -2.13
N VAL A 478 23.00 -5.52 -2.46
CA VAL A 478 24.21 -5.10 -3.16
C VAL A 478 25.44 -5.47 -2.34
N ASP A 479 26.41 -6.10 -2.98
CA ASP A 479 27.70 -6.41 -2.36
C ASP A 479 28.62 -5.18 -2.41
N TRP A 480 28.41 -4.29 -1.44
CA TRP A 480 29.22 -3.07 -1.31
C TRP A 480 30.68 -3.37 -1.03
N ALA A 481 31.00 -4.46 -0.33
CA ALA A 481 32.37 -4.85 -0.05
C ALA A 481 33.10 -5.20 -1.34
N TYR A 482 32.44 -5.90 -2.25
CA TYR A 482 33.00 -6.17 -3.58
C TYR A 482 33.12 -4.88 -4.41
N LEU A 483 32.10 -4.04 -4.44
CA LEU A 483 32.12 -2.78 -5.19
C LEU A 483 33.28 -1.86 -4.70
N ASP A 484 33.53 -1.81 -3.40
CA ASP A 484 34.64 -1.03 -2.84
C ASP A 484 36.03 -1.50 -3.28
N THR A 485 36.16 -2.75 -3.76
CA THR A 485 37.43 -3.23 -4.33
C THR A 485 37.68 -2.77 -5.76
N ILE A 486 36.62 -2.41 -6.49
CA ILE A 486 36.68 -2.03 -7.91
C ILE A 486 36.33 -0.57 -8.17
N LEU A 487 35.69 0.12 -7.21
CA LEU A 487 35.35 1.54 -7.27
C LEU A 487 36.25 2.32 -6.30
N VAL A 488 37.02 3.24 -6.84
CA VAL A 488 37.91 4.08 -6.06
C VAL A 488 37.46 5.55 -6.16
N PRO A 489 37.55 6.33 -5.06
CA PRO A 489 37.21 7.75 -5.10
C PRO A 489 37.98 8.47 -6.21
N ARG A 490 37.27 9.22 -7.05
CA ARG A 490 37.88 10.09 -8.05
C ARG A 490 38.06 11.46 -7.42
N PRO A 491 39.27 11.93 -7.25
CA PRO A 491 39.52 13.23 -6.68
C PRO A 491 38.85 14.33 -7.51
N THR A 492 38.25 15.29 -6.84
CA THR A 492 37.61 16.46 -7.47
C THR A 492 38.27 17.73 -6.95
N LEU A 493 38.54 18.69 -7.82
CA LEU A 493 38.95 20.03 -7.43
C LEU A 493 37.79 21.00 -7.68
N TRP A 494 37.28 21.58 -6.62
CA TRP A 494 36.28 22.64 -6.71
C TRP A 494 36.94 24.01 -6.80
N VAL A 495 36.49 24.78 -7.79
CA VAL A 495 36.86 26.19 -7.95
C VAL A 495 35.67 27.05 -7.56
N TYR A 496 35.77 27.72 -6.42
CA TYR A 496 34.76 28.66 -5.94
C TYR A 496 35.05 30.09 -6.41
N PHE A 497 34.00 30.83 -6.67
CA PHE A 497 34.06 32.20 -7.12
C PHE A 497 32.75 32.95 -6.85
N ASP A 498 32.84 34.27 -6.72
CA ASP A 498 31.65 35.08 -6.59
C ASP A 498 31.16 35.59 -7.96
N GLU A 499 29.89 35.44 -8.20
CA GLU A 499 29.22 35.93 -9.38
C GLU A 499 28.00 36.74 -8.97
N PHE A 500 28.06 38.08 -9.18
CA PHE A 500 27.01 39.02 -8.80
C PHE A 500 26.56 38.92 -7.33
N GLY A 501 27.49 38.72 -6.41
CA GLY A 501 27.21 38.57 -4.98
C GLY A 501 26.67 37.21 -4.54
N SER A 502 26.74 36.22 -5.42
CA SER A 502 26.40 34.83 -5.11
C SER A 502 27.64 33.97 -5.28
N SER A 503 27.95 33.17 -4.25
CA SER A 503 29.05 32.20 -4.34
C SER A 503 28.63 31.04 -5.26
N ARG A 504 29.49 30.78 -6.25
CA ARG A 504 29.32 29.65 -7.19
C ARG A 504 30.52 28.75 -7.13
N ARG A 505 30.35 27.50 -7.59
CA ARG A 505 31.44 26.52 -7.72
C ARG A 505 31.34 25.77 -9.04
N VAL A 506 32.51 25.41 -9.58
CA VAL A 506 32.65 24.57 -10.76
C VAL A 506 33.73 23.55 -10.46
N SER A 507 33.61 22.31 -10.97
CA SER A 507 34.68 21.32 -10.90
C SER A 507 35.70 21.55 -12.01
N ALA A 508 36.99 21.58 -11.66
CA ALA A 508 38.07 21.53 -12.65
C ALA A 508 38.11 20.17 -13.35
N ALA A 509 38.38 20.15 -14.64
CA ALA A 509 38.52 18.89 -15.36
C ALA A 509 39.71 18.08 -14.88
N LEU A 510 39.52 16.81 -14.60
CA LEU A 510 40.60 15.90 -14.23
C LEU A 510 41.35 15.46 -15.50
N TYR A 511 42.62 15.89 -15.59
CA TYR A 511 43.49 15.59 -16.73
C TYR A 511 44.10 14.19 -16.64
N SER A 512 44.64 13.82 -15.46
CA SER A 512 45.18 12.48 -15.21
C SER A 512 45.03 12.11 -13.73
N LEU A 513 44.98 10.80 -13.46
CA LEU A 513 44.89 10.27 -12.11
C LEU A 513 45.70 8.97 -12.01
N THR A 514 46.65 8.93 -11.06
CA THR A 514 47.41 7.74 -10.72
C THR A 514 47.30 7.49 -9.23
N GLN A 515 47.01 6.26 -8.85
CA GLN A 515 47.00 5.82 -7.45
C GLN A 515 48.29 5.09 -7.13
N THR A 516 48.92 5.45 -6.03
CA THR A 516 50.08 4.78 -5.47
C THR A 516 49.68 4.15 -4.13
N MET A 517 49.83 2.84 -4.02
CA MET A 517 49.51 2.09 -2.79
C MET A 517 50.69 2.18 -1.81
N ALA A 518 50.44 1.84 -0.54
CA ALA A 518 51.48 1.85 0.52
C ALA A 518 52.67 0.92 0.23
N ASP A 519 52.51 -0.11 -0.59
CA ASP A 519 53.60 -1.00 -1.05
C ASP A 519 54.43 -0.43 -2.21
N GLY A 520 54.08 0.78 -2.68
CA GLY A 520 54.75 1.44 -3.80
C GLY A 520 54.21 1.03 -5.18
N SER A 521 53.25 0.14 -5.25
CA SER A 521 52.58 -0.20 -6.52
C SER A 521 51.77 0.97 -7.03
N THR A 522 51.79 1.21 -8.35
CA THR A 522 51.07 2.33 -8.98
C THR A 522 50.08 1.81 -10.01
N THR A 523 48.87 2.38 -9.99
CA THR A 523 47.80 2.10 -10.95
C THR A 523 47.36 3.39 -11.61
N VAL A 524 47.34 3.46 -12.93
CA VAL A 524 46.81 4.58 -13.68
C VAL A 524 45.27 4.41 -13.76
N LEU A 525 44.54 5.23 -13.02
CA LEU A 525 43.07 5.23 -12.98
C LEU A 525 42.49 6.02 -14.15
N GLN A 526 43.17 7.13 -14.50
CA GLN A 526 42.83 7.94 -15.68
C GLN A 526 44.11 8.32 -16.39
N PRO A 527 44.33 7.88 -17.64
CA PRO A 527 45.47 8.35 -18.44
C PRO A 527 45.31 9.83 -18.80
N PRO A 528 46.41 10.54 -19.13
CA PRO A 528 46.34 11.91 -19.55
C PRO A 528 45.33 12.12 -20.68
N THR A 529 44.39 13.04 -20.45
CA THR A 529 43.33 13.37 -21.42
C THR A 529 43.58 14.78 -21.99
N PRO A 530 44.18 14.91 -23.18
CA PRO A 530 44.67 16.19 -23.72
C PRO A 530 43.57 17.28 -23.82
N ASP A 531 42.34 16.86 -24.09
CA ASP A 531 41.21 17.77 -24.27
C ASP A 531 40.42 18.04 -22.97
N ALA A 532 40.87 17.47 -21.82
CA ALA A 532 40.23 17.74 -20.54
C ALA A 532 40.46 19.21 -20.15
N ASP A 533 39.40 19.96 -20.12
CA ASP A 533 39.40 21.36 -19.71
C ASP A 533 38.01 21.79 -19.25
N THR A 534 37.98 22.69 -18.28
CA THR A 534 36.74 23.34 -17.82
C THR A 534 36.87 24.85 -18.09
N GLU A 535 36.03 25.38 -18.95
CA GLU A 535 36.07 26.83 -19.24
C GLU A 535 35.35 27.64 -18.16
N LEU A 536 36.08 28.56 -17.55
CA LEU A 536 35.56 29.56 -16.65
C LEU A 536 35.58 30.93 -17.35
N GLY A 537 34.42 31.34 -17.90
CA GLY A 537 34.30 32.66 -18.54
C GLY A 537 33.89 33.70 -17.50
N ARG A 538 34.66 34.81 -17.38
CA ARG A 538 34.39 35.85 -16.40
C ARG A 538 34.72 37.27 -16.90
N VAL A 539 33.95 38.19 -16.35
CA VAL A 539 34.10 39.64 -16.66
C VAL A 539 35.12 40.33 -15.75
N ASN A 540 35.40 39.77 -14.56
CA ASN A 540 36.24 40.38 -13.54
C ASN A 540 37.33 39.43 -13.02
N THR A 541 38.47 39.97 -12.57
CA THR A 541 39.58 39.24 -11.93
C THR A 541 39.28 38.97 -10.44
N GLU A 542 38.13 38.41 -10.14
CA GLU A 542 37.83 38.04 -8.76
C GLU A 542 38.64 36.80 -8.33
N PRO A 543 39.03 36.75 -7.04
CA PRO A 543 39.78 35.60 -6.53
C PRO A 543 39.00 34.29 -6.70
N LEU A 544 39.73 33.24 -7.09
CA LEU A 544 39.25 31.88 -7.20
C LEU A 544 39.72 31.08 -6.00
N LYS A 545 38.81 30.49 -5.22
CA LYS A 545 39.19 29.65 -4.09
C LYS A 545 39.22 28.19 -4.54
N LEU A 546 40.36 27.54 -4.36
CA LEU A 546 40.56 26.14 -4.64
C LEU A 546 40.16 25.30 -3.41
N SER A 547 39.45 24.19 -3.63
CA SER A 547 39.04 23.31 -2.52
C SER A 547 39.09 21.86 -2.98
N PHE A 548 39.82 21.04 -2.22
CA PHE A 548 39.93 19.64 -2.43
C PHE A 548 39.07 18.90 -1.40
N PRO A 549 38.13 18.03 -1.80
CA PRO A 549 37.35 17.22 -0.87
C PRO A 549 38.22 16.22 -0.09
N LEU A 550 39.26 15.68 -0.74
CA LEU A 550 40.21 14.79 -0.09
C LEU A 550 41.34 15.59 0.56
N PRO A 551 41.86 15.17 1.72
CA PRO A 551 43.02 15.81 2.35
C PRO A 551 44.24 15.76 1.42
N LEU A 552 45.06 16.83 1.44
CA LEU A 552 46.33 16.86 0.74
C LEU A 552 47.36 15.99 1.46
N ALA A 553 48.05 15.15 0.72
CA ALA A 553 49.23 14.40 1.22
C ALA A 553 50.47 15.28 1.20
N GLU A 554 50.63 16.10 0.16
CA GLU A 554 51.69 17.08 -0.01
C GLU A 554 51.11 18.41 -0.54
N PRO A 555 51.85 19.54 -0.40
CA PRO A 555 51.43 20.82 -0.96
C PRO A 555 51.31 20.76 -2.48
N TYR A 556 50.18 21.26 -3.00
CA TYR A 556 49.90 21.28 -4.44
C TYR A 556 50.68 22.39 -5.17
N THR A 557 50.75 22.24 -6.51
CA THR A 557 51.34 23.24 -7.41
C THR A 557 50.31 23.70 -8.45
N VAL A 558 50.38 24.96 -8.87
CA VAL A 558 49.56 25.55 -9.93
C VAL A 558 50.48 26.08 -11.01
N GLU A 559 50.41 25.49 -12.19
CA GLU A 559 51.06 26.03 -13.39
C GLU A 559 50.05 26.89 -14.19
N ILE A 560 50.41 28.11 -14.48
CA ILE A 560 49.57 29.07 -15.21
C ILE A 560 50.21 29.30 -16.58
N THR A 561 49.55 28.90 -17.64
CA THR A 561 50.00 29.05 -19.01
C THR A 561 49.13 30.05 -19.77
N PRO A 562 49.62 31.26 -20.12
CA PRO A 562 48.86 32.20 -20.92
C PRO A 562 48.58 31.67 -22.32
N LEU A 563 47.30 31.73 -22.77
CA LEU A 563 46.91 31.22 -24.11
C LEU A 563 47.39 32.15 -25.24
N SER A 564 47.73 33.40 -24.93
CA SER A 564 48.31 34.36 -25.90
C SER A 564 49.79 34.14 -26.19
N GLY A 565 50.41 33.17 -25.57
CA GLY A 565 51.86 32.97 -25.58
C GLY A 565 52.56 33.80 -24.48
N GLY A 566 53.59 33.22 -23.88
CA GLY A 566 54.32 33.80 -22.75
C GLY A 566 54.96 32.68 -21.91
N GLU A 567 55.81 33.06 -20.95
CA GLU A 567 56.38 32.12 -20.01
C GLU A 567 55.31 31.58 -19.04
N ALA A 568 55.31 30.29 -18.79
CA ALA A 568 54.45 29.68 -17.78
C ALA A 568 54.94 30.12 -16.38
N GLN A 569 54.00 30.43 -15.50
CA GLN A 569 54.25 30.74 -14.11
C GLN A 569 53.84 29.56 -13.23
N THR A 570 54.72 29.14 -12.31
CA THR A 570 54.40 28.11 -11.34
C THR A 570 54.27 28.73 -9.94
N LEU A 571 53.15 28.46 -9.29
CA LEU A 571 52.86 28.84 -7.91
C LEU A 571 52.77 27.56 -7.07
N THR A 572 53.19 27.66 -5.82
CA THR A 572 52.98 26.59 -4.82
C THR A 572 51.85 26.96 -3.88
N GLN A 573 51.33 26.04 -3.12
CA GLN A 573 50.31 26.28 -2.11
C GLN A 573 50.71 27.41 -1.13
N ALA A 574 51.99 27.51 -0.81
CA ALA A 574 52.53 28.56 0.07
C ALA A 574 52.36 29.98 -0.51
N ASP A 575 52.26 30.13 -1.83
CA ASP A 575 52.04 31.39 -2.53
C ASP A 575 50.54 31.77 -2.60
N LEU A 576 49.65 30.91 -2.14
CA LEU A 576 48.19 31.03 -2.23
C LEU A 576 47.55 31.09 -0.82
N PRO A 577 47.45 32.28 -0.21
CA PRO A 577 46.85 32.42 1.11
C PRO A 577 45.39 31.93 1.09
N ASP A 578 45.03 31.07 2.04
CA ASP A 578 43.71 30.44 2.14
C ASP A 578 43.26 29.71 0.86
N ASP A 579 44.18 29.12 0.13
CA ASP A 579 43.96 28.45 -1.16
C ASP A 579 43.30 29.34 -2.21
N THR A 580 43.57 30.64 -2.14
CA THR A 580 42.96 31.66 -2.99
C THR A 580 43.88 32.09 -4.11
N LEU A 581 43.48 31.86 -5.35
CA LEU A 581 44.18 32.16 -6.58
C LEU A 581 43.64 33.42 -7.20
N THR A 582 44.50 34.43 -7.48
CA THR A 582 44.14 35.58 -8.28
C THR A 582 44.38 35.29 -9.75
N PRO A 583 43.35 35.22 -10.60
CA PRO A 583 43.52 34.89 -12.00
C PRO A 583 44.24 36.02 -12.77
N LEU A 584 44.95 35.63 -13.83
CA LEU A 584 45.56 36.59 -14.75
C LEU A 584 44.48 37.42 -15.49
N GLN A 585 44.82 38.68 -15.81
CA GLN A 585 44.01 39.57 -16.66
C GLN A 585 44.14 39.21 -18.16
N THR A 586 44.38 37.94 -18.46
CA THR A 586 44.46 37.38 -19.82
C THR A 586 43.92 35.98 -19.80
N ASN A 587 43.51 35.49 -20.97
CA ASN A 587 43.11 34.08 -21.09
C ASN A 587 44.27 33.15 -20.74
N ALA A 588 44.10 32.31 -19.78
CA ALA A 588 45.14 31.36 -19.33
C ALA A 588 44.55 30.02 -18.95
N ARG A 589 45.37 28.96 -19.18
CA ARG A 589 45.09 27.63 -18.69
C ARG A 589 45.80 27.44 -17.35
N TYR A 590 45.08 26.87 -16.39
CA TYR A 590 45.55 26.56 -15.06
C TYR A 590 45.64 25.05 -14.96
N THR A 591 46.84 24.52 -14.65
CA THR A 591 47.10 23.11 -14.41
C THR A 591 47.49 22.92 -12.95
N ILE A 592 46.71 22.22 -12.19
CA ILE A 592 46.90 21.99 -10.76
C ILE A 592 47.31 20.55 -10.54
N THR A 593 48.50 20.35 -9.97
CA THR A 593 48.99 19.01 -9.59
C THR A 593 48.95 18.88 -8.08
N ALA A 594 48.21 17.86 -7.61
CA ALA A 594 47.99 17.61 -6.19
C ALA A 594 48.15 16.14 -5.84
N ASP A 595 48.82 15.89 -4.73
CA ASP A 595 48.86 14.59 -4.08
C ASP A 595 47.86 14.54 -2.94
N LEU A 596 46.86 13.65 -3.07
CA LEU A 596 45.72 13.58 -2.16
C LEU A 596 45.78 12.26 -1.39
N GLN A 597 45.37 12.29 -0.12
CA GLN A 597 45.26 11.08 0.70
C GLN A 597 44.10 10.22 0.23
N GLY A 598 44.41 8.98 -0.13
CA GLY A 598 43.42 7.98 -0.47
C GLY A 598 43.11 7.03 0.70
N GLU A 599 42.27 6.08 0.43
CA GLU A 599 41.98 5.00 1.39
C GLU A 599 43.15 4.02 1.50
N GLN A 600 43.26 3.30 2.63
CA GLN A 600 44.29 2.29 2.89
C GLN A 600 45.74 2.80 2.70
N ASP A 601 46.02 4.02 3.17
CA ASP A 601 47.31 4.68 3.04
C ASP A 601 47.80 4.85 1.58
N SER A 602 46.88 4.87 0.62
CA SER A 602 47.21 5.18 -0.77
C SER A 602 47.31 6.69 -0.99
N VAL A 603 48.04 7.08 -2.04
CA VAL A 603 48.14 8.47 -2.48
C VAL A 603 47.65 8.59 -3.92
N TYR A 604 46.76 9.52 -4.16
CA TYR A 604 46.29 9.88 -5.50
C TYR A 604 47.13 11.03 -6.05
N HIS A 605 47.89 10.77 -7.09
CA HIS A 605 48.53 11.85 -7.86
C HIS A 605 47.56 12.31 -8.94
N ALA A 606 46.94 13.47 -8.73
CA ALA A 606 45.87 14.03 -9.58
C ALA A 606 46.34 15.32 -10.26
N VAL A 607 46.07 15.42 -11.56
CA VAL A 607 46.28 16.64 -12.33
C VAL A 607 44.94 17.18 -12.83
N PHE A 608 44.62 18.40 -12.44
CA PHE A 608 43.38 19.07 -12.81
C PHE A 608 43.66 20.24 -13.76
N CYS A 609 42.75 20.53 -14.69
CA CYS A 609 42.88 21.63 -15.62
C CYS A 609 41.58 22.46 -15.68
N PHE A 610 41.73 23.78 -15.79
CA PHE A 610 40.67 24.66 -16.20
C PHE A 610 41.24 25.86 -16.99
N THR A 611 40.44 26.38 -17.91
CA THR A 611 40.79 27.59 -18.65
C THR A 611 39.95 28.76 -18.16
N TYR A 612 40.66 29.81 -17.72
CA TYR A 612 40.03 31.09 -17.36
C TYR A 612 40.02 32.02 -18.57
N LYS A 613 38.81 32.42 -18.99
CA LYS A 613 38.61 33.38 -20.08
C LYS A 613 38.32 34.75 -19.49
N TYR A 614 39.22 35.69 -19.72
CA TYR A 614 39.08 37.08 -19.33
C TYR A 614 38.33 37.84 -20.43
N PHE A 615 37.23 38.45 -20.06
CA PHE A 615 36.45 39.35 -20.91
C PHE A 615 36.66 40.75 -20.33
N GLY A 616 37.75 41.46 -20.79
CA GLY A 616 38.08 42.81 -20.37
C GLY A 616 37.20 43.88 -21.00
#